data_44dec9c8e383699a80e36b8a116ee9d1
#
_entry.id   44dec9c8e383699a80e36b8a116ee9d1
#
_cell.length_a   1.000
_cell.length_b   1.000
_cell.length_c   1.000
_cell.angle_alpha   90.00
_cell.angle_beta   90.00
_cell.angle_gamma   90.00
#
_symmetry.space_group_name_H-M   'P 1'
#
loop_
_entity.id
_entity.type
_entity.pdbx_description
1 polymer ?
#
loop_
_entity_poly.entity_id
_entity_poly.type
_entity_poly.pdbx_seq_one_letter_code
_entity_poly.pdbx_strand_id
1 'polypeptide(L)' 'MTSKTKKIIKQIAIKNGVSPAEVEADMREAMQAGMASTDPHAQELWKQIAPDGKEPSIDRFLEFVSGRVKSEMN' A
#
# COMPACT_ATOMS: atom_id res chain seq x y z
N MET A 1 3.83 -8.94 -9.37
CA MET A 1 3.36 -9.10 -7.98
C MET A 1 3.61 -10.51 -7.47
N THR A 2 3.89 -10.65 -6.17
CA THR A 2 4.06 -11.96 -5.56
C THR A 2 2.71 -12.68 -5.42
N SER A 3 2.74 -13.99 -5.24
CA SER A 3 1.52 -14.79 -5.01
C SER A 3 0.78 -14.34 -3.77
N LYS A 4 1.51 -13.97 -2.73
CA LYS A 4 0.94 -13.48 -1.47
C LYS A 4 0.16 -12.17 -1.69
N THR A 5 0.75 -11.24 -2.43
CA THR A 5 0.11 -9.96 -2.74
C THR A 5 -1.15 -10.15 -3.58
N LYS A 6 -1.09 -11.00 -4.61
CA LYS A 6 -2.26 -11.32 -5.43
C LYS A 6 -3.39 -11.90 -4.60
N LYS A 7 -3.07 -12.77 -3.66
CA LYS A 7 -4.05 -13.39 -2.78
C LYS A 7 -4.74 -12.37 -1.88
N ILE A 8 -3.96 -11.45 -1.31
CA ILE A 8 -4.48 -10.37 -0.47
C ILE A 8 -5.43 -9.47 -1.27
N ILE A 9 -5.01 -9.05 -2.46
CA ILE A 9 -5.83 -8.21 -3.34
C ILE A 9 -7.12 -8.90 -3.72
N LYS A 10 -7.05 -10.20 -4.04
CA LYS A 10 -8.22 -11.00 -4.39
C LYS A 10 -9.22 -11.07 -3.22
N GLN A 11 -8.72 -11.26 -2.01
CA GLN A 11 -9.58 -11.31 -0.81
C GLN A 11 -10.27 -9.97 -0.57
N ILE A 12 -9.55 -8.87 -0.72
CA ILE A 12 -10.12 -7.53 -0.58
C ILE A 12 -11.20 -7.29 -1.64
N ALA A 13 -10.92 -7.70 -2.88
CA ALA A 13 -11.85 -7.56 -4.00
C ALA A 13 -13.16 -8.30 -3.74
N ILE A 14 -13.05 -9.55 -3.29
CA ILE A 14 -14.23 -10.37 -2.95
C ILE A 14 -15.04 -9.73 -1.83
N LYS A 15 -14.36 -9.28 -0.78
CA LYS A 15 -15.02 -8.68 0.39
C LYS A 15 -15.77 -7.41 0.03
N ASN A 16 -15.26 -6.64 -0.92
CA ASN A 16 -15.86 -5.35 -1.32
C ASN A 16 -16.71 -5.44 -2.58
N GLY A 17 -16.83 -6.62 -3.18
CA GLY A 17 -17.64 -6.81 -4.38
C GLY A 17 -17.11 -6.11 -5.62
N VAL A 18 -15.79 -6.00 -5.75
CA VAL A 18 -15.12 -5.34 -6.88
C VAL A 18 -14.09 -6.29 -7.50
N SER A 19 -13.51 -5.89 -8.65
CA SER A 19 -12.47 -6.70 -9.29
C SER A 19 -11.11 -6.46 -8.65
N PRO A 20 -10.17 -7.42 -8.75
CA PRO A 20 -8.79 -7.22 -8.29
C PRO A 20 -8.11 -6.02 -8.95
N ALA A 21 -8.35 -5.79 -10.24
CA ALA A 21 -7.80 -4.64 -10.96
C ALA A 21 -8.27 -3.31 -10.37
N GLU A 22 -9.51 -3.25 -9.93
CA GLU A 22 -10.08 -2.07 -9.27
C GLU A 22 -9.42 -1.80 -7.92
N VAL A 23 -9.16 -2.87 -7.15
CA VAL A 23 -8.44 -2.76 -5.87
C VAL A 23 -7.03 -2.22 -6.10
N GLU A 24 -6.32 -2.74 -7.10
CA GLU A 24 -4.97 -2.26 -7.45
C GLU A 24 -4.97 -0.78 -7.84
N ALA A 25 -5.95 -0.37 -8.65
CA ALA A 25 -6.08 1.03 -9.08
C ALA A 25 -6.33 1.95 -7.87
N ASP A 26 -7.20 1.53 -6.96
CA ASP A 26 -7.51 2.29 -5.75
C ASP A 26 -6.28 2.42 -4.85
N MET A 27 -5.50 1.35 -4.71
CA MET A 27 -4.26 1.37 -3.92
C MET A 27 -3.24 2.34 -4.50
N ARG A 28 -3.07 2.36 -5.83
CA ARG A 28 -2.15 3.28 -6.50
C ARG A 28 -2.59 4.72 -6.33
N GLU A 29 -3.89 4.97 -6.45
CA GLU A 29 -4.44 6.30 -6.23
C GLU A 29 -4.20 6.78 -4.79
N ALA A 30 -4.41 5.91 -3.83
CA ALA A 30 -4.16 6.20 -2.41
C ALA A 30 -2.67 6.49 -2.16
N MET A 31 -1.77 5.72 -2.77
CA MET A 31 -0.34 5.95 -2.67
C MET A 31 0.06 7.31 -3.25
N GLN A 32 -0.45 7.65 -4.42
CA GLN A 32 -0.17 8.92 -5.08
C GLN A 32 -0.67 10.10 -4.23
N ALA A 33 -1.86 9.98 -3.68
CA ALA A 33 -2.43 11.00 -2.79
C ALA A 33 -1.56 11.17 -1.54
N GLY A 34 -1.10 10.06 -0.95
CA GLY A 34 -0.23 10.10 0.22
C GLY A 34 1.11 10.75 -0.07
N MET A 35 1.72 10.42 -1.22
CA MET A 35 3.01 10.98 -1.62
C MET A 35 2.90 12.48 -1.92
N ALA A 36 1.76 12.96 -2.37
CA ALA A 36 1.51 14.37 -2.66
C ALA A 36 1.11 15.17 -1.42
N SER A 37 0.89 14.51 -0.28
CA SER A 37 0.46 15.16 0.96
C SER A 37 1.55 16.10 1.50
N THR A 38 1.12 17.25 2.03
CA THR A 38 1.98 18.20 2.69
C THR A 38 2.10 17.95 4.19
N ASP A 39 1.38 16.96 4.72
CA ASP A 39 1.43 16.60 6.13
C ASP A 39 2.83 16.04 6.47
N PRO A 40 3.53 16.62 7.47
CA PRO A 40 4.87 16.15 7.86
C PRO A 40 4.92 14.67 8.25
N HIS A 41 3.89 14.14 8.89
CA HIS A 41 3.83 12.73 9.26
C HIS A 41 3.75 11.84 8.02
N ALA A 42 2.95 12.23 7.04
CA ALA A 42 2.83 11.49 5.78
C ALA A 42 4.16 11.55 5.01
N GLN A 43 4.80 12.71 4.94
CA GLN A 43 6.08 12.87 4.25
C GLN A 43 7.17 11.99 4.88
N GLU A 44 7.23 11.93 6.19
CA GLU A 44 8.21 11.12 6.89
C GLU A 44 7.96 9.62 6.63
N LEU A 45 6.70 9.20 6.67
CA LEU A 45 6.32 7.82 6.37
C LEU A 45 6.73 7.42 4.95
N TRP A 46 6.46 8.28 3.97
CA TRP A 46 6.79 8.00 2.58
C TRP A 46 8.31 8.00 2.32
N LYS A 47 9.10 8.74 3.09
CA LYS A 47 10.55 8.67 3.03
C LYS A 47 11.06 7.27 3.42
N GLN A 48 10.37 6.60 4.33
CA GLN A 48 10.72 5.24 4.73
C GLN A 48 10.31 4.22 3.67
N ILE A 49 9.13 4.41 3.07
CA ILE A 49 8.60 3.47 2.06
C ILE A 49 9.30 3.66 0.71
N ALA A 50 9.51 4.89 0.31
CA ALA A 50 10.05 5.26 -1.01
C ALA A 50 11.11 6.35 -0.88
N PRO A 51 12.32 6.01 -0.38
CA PRO A 51 13.38 6.99 -0.15
C PRO A 51 13.89 7.66 -1.43
N ASP A 52 13.66 7.04 -2.59
CA ASP A 52 14.03 7.60 -3.89
C ASP A 52 12.99 8.59 -4.45
N GLY A 53 11.89 8.80 -3.75
CA GLY A 53 10.82 9.70 -4.17
C GLY A 53 9.93 9.15 -5.28
N LYS A 54 10.14 7.90 -5.69
CA LYS A 54 9.34 7.25 -6.73
C LYS A 54 8.22 6.45 -6.11
N GLU A 55 7.11 6.29 -6.85
CA GLU A 55 5.99 5.48 -6.40
C GLU A 55 6.45 4.02 -6.20
N PRO A 56 6.25 3.46 -4.99
CA PRO A 56 6.65 2.07 -4.73
C PRO A 56 5.70 1.09 -5.40
N SER A 57 6.14 -0.16 -5.53
CA SER A 57 5.26 -1.23 -5.98
C SER A 57 4.22 -1.54 -4.90
N ILE A 58 3.11 -2.15 -5.31
CA ILE A 58 2.07 -2.58 -4.37
C ILE A 58 2.63 -3.60 -3.39
N ASP A 59 3.52 -4.49 -3.86
CA ASP A 59 4.20 -5.47 -3.01
C ASP A 59 4.95 -4.82 -1.85
N ARG A 60 5.75 -3.81 -2.17
CA ARG A 60 6.55 -3.11 -1.17
C ARG A 60 5.67 -2.35 -0.17
N PHE A 61 4.63 -1.71 -0.67
CA PHE A 61 3.68 -0.98 0.17
C PHE A 61 2.99 -1.92 1.16
N LEU A 62 2.48 -3.05 0.68
CA LEU A 62 1.81 -4.04 1.53
C LEU A 62 2.77 -4.67 2.54
N GLU A 63 4.00 -4.93 2.15
CA GLU A 63 5.04 -5.43 3.04
C GLU A 63 5.30 -4.47 4.20
N PHE A 64 5.43 -3.18 3.90
CA PHE A 64 5.65 -2.15 4.90
C PHE A 64 4.48 -2.07 5.87
N VAL A 65 3.26 -2.00 5.36
CA VAL A 65 2.05 -1.92 6.19
C VAL A 65 1.87 -3.16 7.05
N SER A 66 2.10 -4.35 6.49
CA SER A 66 2.01 -5.60 7.23
C SER A 66 3.04 -5.68 8.35
N GLY A 67 4.26 -5.21 8.09
CA GLY A 67 5.31 -5.15 9.10
C GLY A 67 4.94 -4.25 10.27
N ARG A 68 4.37 -3.09 9.99
CA ARG A 68 3.91 -2.15 11.03
C ARG A 68 2.80 -2.74 11.87
N VAL A 69 1.82 -3.34 11.23
CA VAL A 69 0.68 -3.96 11.94
C VAL A 69 1.19 -5.03 12.89
N LYS A 70 2.12 -5.88 12.44
CA LYS A 70 2.71 -6.91 13.30
C LYS A 70 3.45 -6.31 14.50
N SER A 71 4.19 -5.22 14.29
CA SER A 71 4.89 -4.53 15.38
C SER A 71 3.93 -3.97 16.42
N GLU A 72 2.81 -3.42 15.99
CA GLU A 72 1.81 -2.84 16.89
C GLU A 72 1.04 -3.91 17.68
N MET A 73 0.92 -5.10 17.14
CA MET A 73 0.22 -6.22 17.78
C MET A 73 1.06 -6.93 18.84
N ASN A 74 2.35 -6.71 18.85
CA ASN A 74 3.25 -7.23 19.86
C ASN A 74 3.37 -6.23 21.03
#